data_96a158b0c3bd528f0c1445f1d678e417
#
_entry.id   96a158b0c3bd528f0c1445f1d678e417
#
_cell.length_a   1.000
_cell.length_b   1.000
_cell.length_c   1.000
_cell.angle_alpha   90.00
_cell.angle_beta   90.00
_cell.angle_gamma   90.00
#
_symmetry.space_group_name_H-M   'P 1'
#
loop_
_entity.id
_entity.type
_entity.pdbx_description
1 polymer ?
#
loop_
_entity_poly.entity_id
_entity_poly.type
_entity_poly.pdbx_seq_one_letter_code
_entity_poly.pdbx_strand_id
1 'polypeptide(L)'
;MIEDRFAETGWQMVRGPARPVSFQVFGERSSGTNFVKRLIGRNTGLTPTEDLGWKHGFPHMTAIPPQVLVVCCVRDARAWALSMHSKPWHCPPQMQVLPFPRFIRAEWATIADRKRYFPQVQAIGGVGQPLQHDRHPITGQVFPNLFALRRAKLSGLLSFLNRGCAVVLCRMETVQHDPQGFLSALLTAYDLPTPEKPYRPIVKRLGSKFLPSVDERPQTPDSFPAEDLSFLRGALDLETEERLGFRYD
;
A
#
# COMPACT_ATOMS: atom_id res chain seq x y z
N MET A 1 -14.03 11.52 1.69
CA MET A 1 -14.76 10.40 2.35
C MET A 1 -14.88 9.28 1.34
N ILE A 2 -14.90 8.00 1.76
CA ILE A 2 -15.16 6.86 0.85
C ILE A 2 -16.60 6.96 0.37
N GLU A 3 -16.81 6.88 -0.95
CA GLU A 3 -18.16 6.88 -1.56
C GLU A 3 -18.85 5.54 -1.34
N ASP A 4 -20.17 5.52 -1.18
CA ASP A 4 -20.94 4.29 -0.92
C ASP A 4 -20.79 3.24 -2.02
N ARG A 5 -20.68 3.68 -3.29
CA ARG A 5 -20.45 2.79 -4.44
C ARG A 5 -19.05 2.17 -4.49
N PHE A 6 -18.09 2.61 -3.65
CA PHE A 6 -16.73 2.09 -3.69
C PHE A 6 -16.66 0.58 -3.43
N ALA A 7 -17.49 0.08 -2.50
CA ALA A 7 -17.58 -1.34 -2.18
C ALA A 7 -17.91 -2.21 -3.40
N GLU A 8 -18.68 -1.66 -4.35
CA GLU A 8 -19.07 -2.34 -5.59
C GLU A 8 -18.04 -2.14 -6.70
N THR A 9 -17.67 -0.87 -6.97
CA THR A 9 -16.79 -0.53 -8.10
C THR A 9 -15.32 -0.89 -7.85
N GLY A 10 -14.85 -0.81 -6.61
CA GLY A 10 -13.47 -1.03 -6.21
C GLY A 10 -12.51 0.10 -6.56
N TRP A 11 -13.00 1.23 -7.06
CA TRP A 11 -12.23 2.47 -7.21
C TRP A 11 -13.11 3.71 -7.07
N GLN A 12 -12.48 4.78 -6.60
CA GLN A 12 -13.05 6.12 -6.47
C GLN A 12 -12.05 7.14 -6.99
N MET A 13 -12.52 8.13 -7.72
CA MET A 13 -11.67 9.16 -8.31
C MET A 13 -12.16 10.54 -7.89
N VAL A 14 -11.30 11.29 -7.21
CA VAL A 14 -11.59 12.65 -6.71
C VAL A 14 -10.75 13.63 -7.51
N ARG A 15 -11.41 14.58 -8.18
CA ARG A 15 -10.72 15.64 -8.92
C ARG A 15 -10.01 16.60 -7.97
N GLY A 16 -8.83 17.05 -8.37
CA GLY A 16 -8.09 18.12 -7.73
C GLY A 16 -8.26 19.45 -8.47
N PRO A 17 -7.52 20.48 -8.05
CA PRO A 17 -7.63 21.82 -8.63
C PRO A 17 -7.04 21.94 -10.05
N ALA A 18 -6.23 20.98 -10.50
CA ALA A 18 -5.63 20.97 -11.83
C ALA A 18 -5.64 19.56 -12.45
N ARG A 19 -5.53 19.50 -13.78
CA ARG A 19 -5.35 18.25 -14.50
C ARG A 19 -3.97 17.66 -14.15
N PRO A 20 -3.88 16.37 -13.72
CA PRO A 20 -2.61 15.75 -13.40
C PRO A 20 -1.69 15.61 -14.61
N VAL A 21 -0.38 15.77 -14.38
CA VAL A 21 0.69 15.45 -15.33
C VAL A 21 1.63 14.39 -14.79
N SER A 22 1.62 14.21 -13.48
CA SER A 22 2.40 13.16 -12.79
C SER A 22 1.57 12.47 -11.73
N PHE A 23 2.07 11.35 -11.22
CA PHE A 23 1.36 10.60 -10.17
C PHE A 23 2.33 9.89 -9.24
N GLN A 24 1.91 9.71 -7.99
CA GLN A 24 2.58 8.83 -7.03
C GLN A 24 1.61 7.82 -6.43
N VAL A 25 2.02 6.55 -6.38
CA VAL A 25 1.22 5.48 -5.78
C VAL A 25 1.65 5.28 -4.33
N PHE A 26 0.69 5.32 -3.42
CA PHE A 26 0.82 4.99 -2.00
C PHE A 26 0.04 3.72 -1.67
N GLY A 27 0.48 3.03 -0.64
CA GLY A 27 -0.18 1.84 -0.12
C GLY A 27 0.75 1.09 0.81
N GLU A 28 0.19 0.23 1.62
CA GLU A 28 0.99 -0.65 2.47
C GLU A 28 1.93 -1.53 1.63
N ARG A 29 3.02 -2.01 2.24
CA ARG A 29 3.81 -3.07 1.59
C ARG A 29 2.88 -4.22 1.21
N SER A 30 3.15 -4.86 0.09
CA SER A 30 2.33 -5.96 -0.42
C SER A 30 0.90 -5.62 -0.86
N SER A 31 0.51 -4.34 -0.95
CA SER A 31 -0.81 -3.91 -1.45
C SER A 31 -0.90 -3.70 -2.97
N GLY A 32 0.13 -4.07 -3.74
CA GLY A 32 0.10 -3.98 -5.21
C GLY A 32 0.56 -2.65 -5.81
N THR A 33 1.15 -1.76 -5.01
CA THR A 33 1.62 -0.43 -5.48
C THR A 33 2.50 -0.48 -6.73
N ASN A 34 3.38 -1.49 -6.86
CA ASN A 34 4.22 -1.63 -8.06
C ASN A 34 3.41 -2.02 -9.30
N PHE A 35 2.36 -2.82 -9.13
CA PHE A 35 1.47 -3.19 -10.24
C PHE A 35 0.71 -1.96 -10.73
N VAL A 36 0.06 -1.23 -9.83
CA VAL A 36 -0.72 -0.04 -10.17
C VAL A 36 0.18 1.05 -10.77
N LYS A 37 1.37 1.31 -10.16
CA LYS A 37 2.35 2.26 -10.71
C LYS A 37 2.72 1.92 -12.16
N ARG A 38 3.01 0.65 -12.44
CA ARG A 38 3.39 0.23 -13.78
C ARG A 38 2.21 0.22 -14.76
N LEU A 39 1.02 -0.15 -14.29
CA LEU A 39 -0.19 -0.13 -15.10
C LEU A 39 -0.48 1.29 -15.61
N ILE A 40 -0.54 2.27 -14.71
CA ILE A 40 -0.77 3.67 -15.06
C ILE A 40 0.36 4.21 -15.93
N GLY A 41 1.62 4.07 -15.52
CA GLY A 41 2.76 4.63 -16.23
C GLY A 41 3.03 4.05 -17.62
N ARG A 42 2.47 2.86 -17.94
CA ARG A 42 2.57 2.28 -19.30
C ARG A 42 1.41 2.66 -20.21
N ASN A 43 0.26 2.97 -19.63
CA ASN A 43 -0.99 3.08 -20.35
C ASN A 43 -1.62 4.47 -20.25
N THR A 44 -0.90 5.44 -19.73
CA THR A 44 -1.31 6.85 -19.71
C THR A 44 -0.12 7.76 -20.04
N GLY A 45 -0.38 9.05 -20.26
CA GLY A 45 0.65 10.08 -20.40
C GLY A 45 1.22 10.60 -19.06
N LEU A 46 0.78 10.06 -17.91
CA LEU A 46 1.23 10.50 -16.61
C LEU A 46 2.65 10.02 -16.29
N THR A 47 3.49 10.90 -15.75
CA THR A 47 4.85 10.57 -15.31
C THR A 47 4.83 10.09 -13.84
N PRO A 48 5.38 8.91 -13.53
CA PRO A 48 5.49 8.47 -12.14
C PRO A 48 6.54 9.27 -11.38
N THR A 49 6.22 9.67 -10.14
CA THR A 49 7.17 10.29 -9.19
C THR A 49 7.24 9.54 -7.87
N GLU A 50 8.25 9.84 -7.06
CA GLU A 50 8.43 9.39 -5.67
C GLU A 50 8.70 10.58 -4.72
N ASP A 51 8.48 11.82 -5.20
CA ASP A 51 8.90 13.06 -4.52
C ASP A 51 8.02 13.43 -3.32
N LEU A 52 6.83 12.81 -3.20
CA LEU A 52 5.96 12.97 -2.03
C LEU A 52 6.37 12.08 -0.84
N GLY A 53 7.52 11.42 -0.93
CA GLY A 53 8.07 10.57 0.12
C GLY A 53 7.86 9.07 -0.11
N TRP A 54 8.26 8.26 0.88
CA TRP A 54 8.22 6.81 0.74
C TRP A 54 6.80 6.27 0.63
N LYS A 55 6.50 5.58 -0.45
CA LYS A 55 5.15 5.10 -0.81
C LYS A 55 4.47 4.18 0.22
N HIS A 56 5.22 3.62 1.16
CA HIS A 56 4.72 2.77 2.24
C HIS A 56 4.76 3.47 3.61
N GLY A 57 5.16 4.76 3.63
CA GLY A 57 5.13 5.61 4.81
C GLY A 57 3.74 6.15 5.12
N PHE A 58 3.66 6.95 6.18
CA PHE A 58 2.52 7.82 6.42
C PHE A 58 2.60 9.06 5.53
N PRO A 59 1.48 9.75 5.24
CA PRO A 59 1.48 10.95 4.42
C PRO A 59 2.05 12.16 5.20
N HIS A 60 3.36 12.32 5.13
CA HIS A 60 4.13 13.37 5.78
C HIS A 60 4.75 14.39 4.82
N MET A 61 4.23 14.49 3.60
CA MET A 61 4.70 15.45 2.62
C MET A 61 4.40 16.89 3.06
N THR A 62 5.32 17.80 2.80
CA THR A 62 5.19 19.22 3.11
C THR A 62 4.07 19.88 2.31
N ALA A 63 3.91 19.51 1.04
CA ALA A 63 2.87 20.01 0.15
C ALA A 63 2.54 18.95 -0.92
N ILE A 64 1.34 19.03 -1.48
CA ILE A 64 0.95 18.23 -2.64
C ILE A 64 0.73 19.17 -3.80
N PRO A 65 1.59 19.16 -4.83
CA PRO A 65 1.41 20.02 -6.01
C PRO A 65 0.08 19.70 -6.72
N PRO A 66 -0.62 20.72 -7.26
CA PRO A 66 -1.95 20.53 -7.83
C PRO A 66 -1.98 19.61 -9.07
N GLN A 67 -0.85 19.43 -9.74
CA GLN A 67 -0.71 18.58 -10.93
C GLN A 67 -0.23 17.16 -10.60
N VAL A 68 -0.15 16.78 -9.32
CA VAL A 68 0.21 15.42 -8.90
C VAL A 68 -1.04 14.65 -8.49
N LEU A 69 -1.27 13.53 -9.16
CA LEU A 69 -2.30 12.56 -8.79
C LEU A 69 -1.77 11.64 -7.70
N VAL A 70 -2.43 11.62 -6.55
CA VAL A 70 -2.17 10.64 -5.48
C VAL A 70 -3.01 9.39 -5.74
N VAL A 71 -2.36 8.24 -5.83
CA VAL A 71 -3.04 6.95 -6.03
C VAL A 71 -2.87 6.10 -4.79
N CYS A 72 -3.97 5.84 -4.08
CA CYS A 72 -4.02 5.03 -2.87
C CYS A 72 -4.47 3.61 -3.20
N CYS A 73 -3.58 2.63 -3.00
CA CYS A 73 -3.86 1.23 -3.29
C CYS A 73 -4.07 0.45 -1.99
N VAL A 74 -5.25 -0.18 -1.85
CA VAL A 74 -5.63 -1.02 -0.69
C VAL A 74 -5.81 -2.46 -1.13
N ARG A 75 -5.74 -3.40 -0.17
CA ARG A 75 -5.83 -4.84 -0.39
C ARG A 75 -6.57 -5.51 0.77
N ASP A 76 -7.27 -6.65 0.52
CA ASP A 76 -7.86 -7.49 1.56
C ASP A 76 -6.85 -7.82 2.66
N ALA A 77 -7.24 -7.67 3.94
CA ALA A 77 -6.32 -7.80 5.07
C ALA A 77 -5.78 -9.23 5.24
N ARG A 78 -6.56 -10.27 4.88
CA ARG A 78 -6.12 -11.68 4.94
C ARG A 78 -5.02 -11.93 3.93
N ALA A 79 -5.28 -11.61 2.67
CA ALA A 79 -4.32 -11.76 1.57
C ALA A 79 -3.08 -10.87 1.77
N TRP A 80 -3.27 -9.69 2.35
CA TRP A 80 -2.18 -8.78 2.69
C TRP A 80 -1.30 -9.36 3.79
N ALA A 81 -1.87 -9.85 4.90
CA ALA A 81 -1.12 -10.42 6.03
C ALA A 81 -0.30 -11.66 5.62
N LEU A 82 -0.88 -12.56 4.81
CA LEU A 82 -0.16 -13.70 4.23
C LEU A 82 1.02 -13.23 3.37
N SER A 83 0.83 -12.19 2.55
CA SER A 83 1.90 -11.64 1.72
C SER A 83 2.98 -10.93 2.55
N MET A 84 2.60 -10.29 3.68
CA MET A 84 3.55 -9.69 4.62
C MET A 84 4.40 -10.75 5.32
N HIS A 85 3.81 -11.87 5.74
CA HIS A 85 4.56 -13.00 6.30
C HIS A 85 5.44 -13.68 5.25
N SER A 86 4.93 -13.92 4.04
CA SER A 86 5.71 -14.51 2.94
C SER A 86 6.93 -13.66 2.57
N LYS A 87 6.84 -12.33 2.69
CA LYS A 87 7.91 -11.38 2.36
C LYS A 87 7.95 -10.26 3.39
N PRO A 88 8.48 -10.53 4.58
CA PRO A 88 8.55 -9.55 5.67
C PRO A 88 9.63 -8.50 5.41
N TRP A 89 9.39 -7.62 4.44
CA TRP A 89 10.27 -6.54 4.07
C TRP A 89 10.58 -5.65 5.26
N HIS A 90 11.86 -5.36 5.48
CA HIS A 90 12.36 -4.55 6.57
C HIS A 90 12.21 -5.16 7.97
N CYS A 91 11.66 -6.38 8.10
CA CYS A 91 11.62 -7.06 9.39
C CYS A 91 13.00 -7.59 9.75
N PRO A 92 13.43 -7.41 11.02
CA PRO A 92 14.69 -7.97 11.52
C PRO A 92 14.61 -9.51 11.65
N PRO A 93 15.74 -10.22 11.82
CA PRO A 93 15.79 -11.69 11.85
C PRO A 93 14.76 -12.34 12.79
N GLN A 94 14.61 -11.82 14.01
CA GLN A 94 13.67 -12.34 15.00
C GLN A 94 12.20 -12.30 14.57
N MET A 95 11.83 -11.35 13.71
CA MET A 95 10.48 -11.31 13.12
C MET A 95 10.34 -12.29 11.96
N GLN A 96 11.42 -12.53 11.21
CA GLN A 96 11.38 -13.39 10.02
C GLN A 96 11.23 -14.88 10.36
N VAL A 97 11.59 -15.30 11.57
CA VAL A 97 11.47 -16.70 12.06
C VAL A 97 10.14 -16.99 12.77
N LEU A 98 9.26 -16.01 12.92
CA LEU A 98 7.97 -16.22 13.58
C LEU A 98 7.01 -17.01 12.68
N PRO A 99 6.35 -18.07 13.18
CA PRO A 99 5.23 -18.68 12.49
C PRO A 99 4.07 -17.68 12.34
N PHE A 100 3.23 -17.87 11.33
CA PHE A 100 2.20 -16.90 10.92
C PHE A 100 1.32 -16.37 12.09
N PRO A 101 0.77 -17.24 12.98
CA PRO A 101 -0.06 -16.75 14.07
C PRO A 101 0.69 -15.84 15.07
N ARG A 102 1.99 -16.11 15.28
CA ARG A 102 2.83 -15.25 16.14
C ARG A 102 3.25 -13.97 15.41
N PHE A 103 3.55 -14.07 14.11
CA PHE A 103 3.94 -12.93 13.30
C PHE A 103 2.87 -11.83 13.27
N ILE A 104 1.59 -12.20 13.09
CA ILE A 104 0.50 -11.22 13.04
C ILE A 104 0.17 -10.59 14.39
N ARG A 105 0.57 -11.24 15.51
CA ARG A 105 0.33 -10.79 16.89
C ARG A 105 1.53 -10.10 17.54
N ALA A 106 2.72 -10.25 16.98
CA ALA A 106 3.94 -9.67 17.53
C ALA A 106 3.91 -8.15 17.46
N GLU A 107 4.50 -7.50 18.45
CA GLU A 107 4.83 -6.08 18.36
C GLU A 107 5.59 -5.83 17.07
N TRP A 108 5.14 -4.82 16.30
CA TRP A 108 5.63 -4.63 14.94
C TRP A 108 7.01 -3.98 14.92
N ALA A 109 8.03 -4.76 14.58
CA ALA A 109 9.40 -4.29 14.46
C ALA A 109 9.90 -4.32 13.02
N THR A 110 10.45 -3.19 12.58
CA THR A 110 11.14 -3.05 11.29
C THR A 110 12.37 -2.16 11.41
N ILE A 111 13.32 -2.35 10.51
CA ILE A 111 14.59 -1.63 10.48
C ILE A 111 14.88 -1.07 9.08
N ALA A 112 15.70 -0.03 9.00
CA ALA A 112 16.20 0.52 7.76
C ALA A 112 17.33 -0.38 7.21
N ASP A 113 16.98 -1.55 6.63
CA ASP A 113 17.92 -2.60 6.22
C ASP A 113 18.48 -2.44 4.80
N ARG A 114 17.85 -1.59 3.96
CA ARG A 114 18.15 -1.51 2.52
C ARG A 114 18.59 -0.13 2.09
N LYS A 115 19.90 0.02 1.96
CA LYS A 115 20.57 1.28 1.56
C LYS A 115 19.94 1.96 0.34
N ARG A 116 19.55 1.19 -0.69
CA ARG A 116 18.97 1.73 -1.92
C ARG A 116 17.58 2.37 -1.75
N TYR A 117 16.84 2.00 -0.69
CA TYR A 117 15.53 2.60 -0.40
C TYR A 117 15.61 3.81 0.53
N PHE A 118 16.70 3.89 1.28
CA PHE A 118 16.92 4.94 2.28
C PHE A 118 18.35 5.49 2.17
N PRO A 119 18.73 6.10 1.01
CA PRO A 119 20.10 6.60 0.83
C PRO A 119 20.45 7.71 1.82
N GLN A 120 19.49 8.56 2.21
CA GLN A 120 19.66 9.59 3.23
C GLN A 120 19.96 8.98 4.61
N VAL A 121 19.31 7.87 4.97
CA VAL A 121 19.57 7.16 6.23
C VAL A 121 20.96 6.55 6.24
N GLN A 122 21.41 6.02 5.09
CA GLN A 122 22.78 5.51 4.95
C GLN A 122 23.81 6.62 5.16
N ALA A 123 23.58 7.80 4.59
CA ALA A 123 24.50 8.94 4.66
C ALA A 123 24.78 9.38 6.11
N ILE A 124 23.81 9.22 7.02
CA ILE A 124 23.92 9.58 8.45
C ILE A 124 24.15 8.39 9.37
N GLY A 125 24.50 7.20 8.83
CA GLY A 125 24.82 6.03 9.65
C GLY A 125 23.63 5.32 10.29
N GLY A 126 22.41 5.57 9.82
CA GLY A 126 21.16 5.03 10.40
C GLY A 126 20.74 3.66 9.88
N VAL A 127 21.57 2.96 9.10
CA VAL A 127 21.26 1.59 8.63
C VAL A 127 21.21 0.63 9.81
N GLY A 128 20.18 -0.22 9.85
CA GLY A 128 19.90 -1.13 10.97
C GLY A 128 19.07 -0.52 12.09
N GLN A 129 18.87 0.79 12.11
CA GLN A 129 18.04 1.44 13.12
C GLN A 129 16.55 1.21 12.86
N PRO A 130 15.68 1.31 13.90
CA PRO A 130 14.24 1.16 13.75
C PRO A 130 13.65 2.07 12.66
N LEU A 131 12.84 1.49 11.77
CA LEU A 131 12.21 2.22 10.67
C LEU A 131 11.09 3.11 11.19
N GLN A 132 11.32 4.42 11.25
CA GLN A 132 10.37 5.39 11.79
C GLN A 132 9.07 5.48 10.99
N HIS A 133 9.10 5.13 9.71
CA HIS A 133 7.89 5.03 8.89
C HIS A 133 6.90 3.94 9.33
N ASP A 134 7.29 3.04 10.23
CA ASP A 134 6.42 2.02 10.82
C ASP A 134 6.16 2.26 12.32
N ARG A 135 6.47 3.44 12.81
CA ARG A 135 6.06 3.95 14.13
C ARG A 135 4.79 4.77 14.01
N HIS A 136 4.05 4.87 15.11
CA HIS A 136 2.88 5.75 15.16
C HIS A 136 3.31 7.21 14.88
N PRO A 137 2.70 7.89 13.85
CA PRO A 137 3.26 9.14 13.33
C PRO A 137 3.23 10.32 14.31
N ILE A 138 2.39 10.26 15.35
CA ILE A 138 2.25 11.34 16.36
C ILE A 138 2.98 10.97 17.65
N THR A 139 2.81 9.73 18.14
CA THR A 139 3.35 9.32 19.45
C THR A 139 4.73 8.66 19.35
N GLY A 140 5.18 8.23 18.18
CA GLY A 140 6.43 7.49 17.97
C GLY A 140 6.41 6.05 18.48
N GLN A 141 5.30 5.60 19.09
CA GLN A 141 5.19 4.26 19.65
C GLN A 141 5.20 3.16 18.57
N VAL A 142 5.65 1.97 18.94
CA VAL A 142 5.51 0.76 18.13
C VAL A 142 4.05 0.32 18.07
N PHE A 143 3.66 -0.32 16.99
CA PHE A 143 2.32 -0.92 16.89
C PHE A 143 2.31 -2.28 17.60
N PRO A 144 1.29 -2.58 18.42
CA PRO A 144 1.24 -3.81 19.21
C PRO A 144 1.09 -5.09 18.35
N ASN A 145 0.72 -4.94 17.10
CA ASN A 145 0.61 -6.05 16.15
C ASN A 145 0.50 -5.54 14.70
N LEU A 146 0.51 -6.49 13.74
CA LEU A 146 0.44 -6.18 12.30
C LEU A 146 -0.84 -5.43 11.91
N PHE A 147 -2.00 -5.78 12.49
CA PHE A 147 -3.28 -5.15 12.13
C PHE A 147 -3.45 -3.76 12.73
N ALA A 148 -2.85 -3.49 13.89
CA ALA A 148 -2.79 -2.13 14.43
C ALA A 148 -1.97 -1.20 13.52
N LEU A 149 -0.84 -1.68 12.97
CA LEU A 149 -0.11 -0.97 11.92
C LEU A 149 -1.02 -0.71 10.71
N ARG A 150 -1.70 -1.75 10.21
CA ARG A 150 -2.61 -1.62 9.06
C ARG A 150 -3.68 -0.54 9.30
N ARG A 151 -4.37 -0.59 10.43
CA ARG A 151 -5.41 0.39 10.77
C ARG A 151 -4.87 1.83 10.69
N ALA A 152 -3.70 2.08 11.27
CA ALA A 152 -3.08 3.40 11.23
C ALA A 152 -2.65 3.81 9.81
N LYS A 153 -2.03 2.89 9.04
CA LYS A 153 -1.62 3.15 7.65
C LYS A 153 -2.82 3.41 6.75
N LEU A 154 -3.89 2.63 6.90
CA LEU A 154 -5.12 2.77 6.14
C LEU A 154 -5.77 4.14 6.42
N SER A 155 -5.89 4.54 7.70
CA SER A 155 -6.35 5.86 8.07
C SER A 155 -5.51 6.98 7.42
N GLY A 156 -4.18 6.82 7.42
CA GLY A 156 -3.26 7.72 6.71
C GLY A 156 -3.54 7.81 5.21
N LEU A 157 -3.73 6.67 4.54
CA LEU A 157 -4.04 6.63 3.10
C LEU A 157 -5.39 7.30 2.80
N LEU A 158 -6.42 7.00 3.58
CA LEU A 158 -7.75 7.58 3.42
C LEU A 158 -7.77 9.10 3.68
N SER A 159 -6.83 9.62 4.47
CA SER A 159 -6.72 11.06 4.70
C SER A 159 -6.46 11.87 3.44
N PHE A 160 -5.93 11.26 2.37
CA PHE A 160 -5.76 11.94 1.09
C PHE A 160 -7.08 12.40 0.48
N LEU A 161 -8.20 11.71 0.74
CA LEU A 161 -9.53 12.10 0.29
C LEU A 161 -10.00 13.47 0.84
N ASN A 162 -9.34 13.97 1.89
CA ASN A 162 -9.68 15.22 2.56
C ASN A 162 -8.63 16.34 2.33
N ARG A 163 -7.60 16.11 1.47
CA ARG A 163 -6.49 17.06 1.31
C ARG A 163 -6.63 18.02 0.12
N GLY A 164 -7.76 18.02 -0.57
CA GLY A 164 -8.03 18.92 -1.70
C GLY A 164 -7.14 18.67 -2.93
N CYS A 165 -6.52 17.51 -3.04
CA CYS A 165 -5.70 17.09 -4.18
C CYS A 165 -6.45 16.11 -5.08
N ALA A 166 -5.93 15.85 -6.28
CA ALA A 166 -6.42 14.77 -7.13
C ALA A 166 -6.08 13.41 -6.51
N VAL A 167 -7.09 12.54 -6.28
CA VAL A 167 -6.90 11.26 -5.61
C VAL A 167 -7.62 10.13 -6.32
N VAL A 168 -6.93 9.02 -6.52
CA VAL A 168 -7.51 7.72 -6.81
C VAL A 168 -7.38 6.85 -5.57
N LEU A 169 -8.51 6.31 -5.07
CA LEU A 169 -8.52 5.19 -4.14
C LEU A 169 -8.90 3.94 -4.93
N CYS A 170 -8.14 2.84 -4.80
CA CYS A 170 -8.44 1.62 -5.54
C CYS A 170 -8.10 0.34 -4.76
N ARG A 171 -8.93 -0.69 -4.93
CA ARG A 171 -8.65 -2.05 -4.48
C ARG A 171 -7.75 -2.75 -5.49
N MET A 172 -6.69 -3.36 -4.99
CA MET A 172 -5.75 -4.12 -5.83
C MET A 172 -6.45 -5.24 -6.61
N GLU A 173 -7.32 -5.98 -5.93
CA GLU A 173 -8.05 -7.13 -6.51
C GLU A 173 -8.88 -6.70 -7.72
N THR A 174 -9.62 -5.61 -7.58
CA THR A 174 -10.48 -5.10 -8.67
C THR A 174 -9.64 -4.57 -9.84
N VAL A 175 -8.58 -3.81 -9.55
CA VAL A 175 -7.69 -3.31 -10.62
C VAL A 175 -6.96 -4.44 -11.34
N GLN A 176 -6.66 -5.56 -10.66
CA GLN A 176 -6.10 -6.74 -11.30
C GLN A 176 -7.11 -7.50 -12.16
N HIS A 177 -8.37 -7.53 -11.73
CA HIS A 177 -9.45 -8.20 -12.44
C HIS A 177 -9.84 -7.43 -13.70
N ASP A 178 -10.00 -6.11 -13.60
CA ASP A 178 -10.36 -5.23 -14.71
C ASP A 178 -9.40 -4.03 -14.85
N PRO A 179 -8.18 -4.26 -15.32
CA PRO A 179 -7.20 -3.19 -15.49
C PRO A 179 -7.56 -2.18 -16.60
N GLN A 180 -8.31 -2.59 -17.62
CA GLN A 180 -8.71 -1.71 -18.70
C GLN A 180 -9.88 -0.81 -18.31
N GLY A 181 -10.88 -1.33 -17.59
CA GLY A 181 -11.96 -0.54 -17.01
C GLY A 181 -11.45 0.49 -16.03
N PHE A 182 -10.50 0.11 -15.16
CA PHE A 182 -9.83 1.05 -14.26
C PHE A 182 -9.11 2.18 -15.02
N LEU A 183 -8.34 1.86 -16.08
CA LEU A 183 -7.64 2.86 -16.88
C LEU A 183 -8.64 3.78 -17.61
N SER A 184 -9.70 3.24 -18.19
CA SER A 184 -10.75 4.02 -18.84
C SER A 184 -11.41 5.01 -17.88
N ALA A 185 -11.77 4.54 -16.68
CA ALA A 185 -12.32 5.40 -15.63
C ALA A 185 -11.34 6.51 -15.22
N LEU A 186 -10.04 6.18 -15.10
CA LEU A 186 -8.99 7.13 -14.76
C LEU A 186 -8.81 8.20 -15.84
N LEU A 187 -8.76 7.81 -17.12
CA LEU A 187 -8.63 8.76 -18.23
C LEU A 187 -9.83 9.72 -18.26
N THR A 188 -11.03 9.19 -18.13
CA THR A 188 -12.27 9.98 -18.11
C THR A 188 -12.34 10.93 -16.91
N ALA A 189 -12.03 10.43 -15.71
CA ALA A 189 -12.15 11.21 -14.48
C ALA A 189 -11.24 12.44 -14.45
N TYR A 190 -10.07 12.37 -15.09
CA TYR A 190 -9.08 13.46 -15.06
C TYR A 190 -8.89 14.16 -16.42
N ASP A 191 -9.78 13.94 -17.37
CA ASP A 191 -9.71 14.52 -18.73
C ASP A 191 -8.34 14.28 -19.41
N LEU A 192 -7.78 13.04 -19.20
CA LEU A 192 -6.52 12.68 -19.79
C LEU A 192 -6.69 12.21 -21.23
N PRO A 193 -5.72 12.50 -22.12
CA PRO A 193 -5.79 12.06 -23.51
C PRO A 193 -5.72 10.53 -23.59
N THR A 194 -6.53 9.96 -24.47
CA THR A 194 -6.44 8.53 -24.80
C THR A 194 -5.08 8.25 -25.44
N PRO A 195 -4.33 7.25 -24.93
CA PRO A 195 -3.04 6.89 -25.50
C PRO A 195 -3.18 6.41 -26.95
N GLU A 196 -2.29 6.86 -27.84
CA GLU A 196 -2.22 6.36 -29.22
C GLU A 196 -1.76 4.89 -29.29
N LYS A 197 -0.99 4.46 -28.30
CA LYS A 197 -0.46 3.09 -28.23
C LYS A 197 -1.50 2.13 -27.66
N PRO A 198 -1.57 0.89 -28.17
CA PRO A 198 -2.47 -0.13 -27.66
C PRO A 198 -2.16 -0.45 -26.19
N TYR A 199 -3.15 -0.96 -25.47
CA TYR A 199 -3.04 -1.40 -24.08
C TYR A 199 -1.85 -2.36 -23.87
N ARG A 200 -1.04 -2.08 -22.84
CA ARG A 200 0.17 -2.82 -22.47
C ARG A 200 -0.02 -3.54 -21.15
N PRO A 201 -0.40 -4.81 -21.14
CA PRO A 201 -0.67 -5.56 -19.93
C PRO A 201 0.56 -5.73 -19.04
N ILE A 202 0.33 -5.95 -17.75
CA ILE A 202 1.36 -6.30 -16.79
C ILE A 202 1.37 -7.81 -16.59
N VAL A 203 2.18 -8.50 -17.38
CA VAL A 203 2.24 -9.99 -17.42
C VAL A 203 3.28 -10.59 -16.47
N LYS A 204 4.23 -9.79 -15.98
CA LYS A 204 5.28 -10.29 -15.07
C LYS A 204 5.04 -9.81 -13.65
N ARG A 205 5.33 -10.69 -12.68
CA ARG A 205 5.37 -10.30 -11.27
C ARG A 205 6.36 -9.14 -11.11
N LEU A 206 5.91 -8.09 -10.42
CA LEU A 206 6.68 -6.87 -10.21
C LEU A 206 7.26 -6.82 -8.79
N GLY A 207 8.35 -6.09 -8.65
CA GLY A 207 9.05 -5.88 -7.40
C GLY A 207 10.33 -6.70 -7.31
N SER A 208 11.15 -6.34 -6.32
CA SER A 208 12.39 -7.05 -6.04
C SER A 208 12.13 -8.42 -5.47
N LYS A 209 13.06 -9.36 -5.71
CA LYS A 209 13.07 -10.63 -4.99
C LYS A 209 13.34 -10.34 -3.52
N PHE A 210 12.50 -10.88 -2.64
CA PHE A 210 12.79 -10.85 -1.20
C PHE A 210 13.94 -11.82 -0.91
N LEU A 211 14.96 -11.31 -0.24
CA LEU A 211 16.08 -12.12 0.27
C LEU A 211 15.96 -12.10 1.80
N PRO A 212 15.72 -13.24 2.45
CA PRO A 212 15.68 -13.32 3.90
C PRO A 212 17.06 -13.02 4.51
N SER A 213 17.06 -12.62 5.76
CA SER A 213 18.28 -12.44 6.58
C SER A 213 18.50 -13.60 7.56
N VAL A 214 17.77 -14.70 7.37
CA VAL A 214 17.84 -15.95 8.14
C VAL A 214 17.88 -17.14 7.18
N ASP A 215 18.50 -18.22 7.60
CA ASP A 215 18.69 -19.42 6.76
C ASP A 215 17.36 -20.15 6.54
N GLU A 216 16.59 -20.31 7.62
CA GLU A 216 15.28 -20.97 7.57
C GLU A 216 14.16 -20.06 8.02
N ARG A 217 13.01 -20.21 7.36
CA ARG A 217 11.79 -19.45 7.66
C ARG A 217 10.58 -20.37 7.72
N PRO A 218 9.63 -20.13 8.65
CA PRO A 218 8.37 -20.84 8.67
C PRO A 218 7.62 -20.65 7.34
N GLN A 219 6.96 -21.71 6.89
CA GLN A 219 6.09 -21.65 5.72
C GLN A 219 4.91 -20.72 6.00
N THR A 220 4.59 -19.88 5.03
CA THR A 220 3.35 -19.08 5.06
C THR A 220 2.18 -20.00 4.72
N PRO A 221 1.07 -19.97 5.47
CA PRO A 221 -0.14 -20.69 5.10
C PRO A 221 -0.64 -20.30 3.70
N ASP A 222 -1.24 -21.23 2.97
CA ASP A 222 -1.81 -20.99 1.64
C ASP A 222 -3.08 -20.11 1.71
N SER A 223 -3.82 -20.20 2.81
CA SER A 223 -4.98 -19.37 3.12
C SER A 223 -4.90 -18.83 4.54
N PHE A 224 -5.67 -17.78 4.83
CA PHE A 224 -5.73 -17.21 6.18
C PHE A 224 -6.38 -18.22 7.14
N PRO A 225 -5.70 -18.60 8.25
CA PRO A 225 -6.23 -19.60 9.17
C PRO A 225 -7.52 -19.16 9.87
N ALA A 226 -8.50 -20.07 9.96
CA ALA A 226 -9.80 -19.77 10.58
C ALA A 226 -9.66 -19.38 12.06
N GLU A 227 -8.74 -20.00 12.79
CA GLU A 227 -8.45 -19.69 14.20
C GLU A 227 -7.89 -18.27 14.42
N ASP A 228 -7.35 -17.65 13.39
CA ASP A 228 -6.82 -16.29 13.44
C ASP A 228 -7.84 -15.22 13.06
N LEU A 229 -9.02 -15.59 12.52
CA LEU A 229 -10.06 -14.64 12.08
C LEU A 229 -10.59 -13.79 13.23
N SER A 230 -10.81 -14.37 14.40
CA SER A 230 -11.28 -13.62 15.58
C SER A 230 -10.28 -12.53 15.98
N PHE A 231 -8.99 -12.84 15.97
CA PHE A 231 -7.94 -11.84 16.23
C PHE A 231 -7.91 -10.74 15.16
N LEU A 232 -7.99 -11.12 13.89
CA LEU A 232 -8.05 -10.15 12.79
C LEU A 232 -9.22 -9.19 12.98
N ARG A 233 -10.43 -9.71 13.18
CA ARG A 233 -11.65 -8.91 13.37
C ARG A 233 -11.55 -7.97 14.57
N GLY A 234 -11.00 -8.44 15.70
CA GLY A 234 -10.82 -7.61 16.90
C GLY A 234 -9.76 -6.50 16.76
N ALA A 235 -8.83 -6.63 15.81
CA ALA A 235 -7.74 -5.69 15.61
C ALA A 235 -7.94 -4.69 14.46
N LEU A 236 -8.87 -4.98 13.53
CA LEU A 236 -9.20 -4.10 12.41
C LEU A 236 -10.28 -3.05 12.79
N ASP A 237 -10.38 -2.02 11.99
CA ASP A 237 -11.54 -1.15 11.89
C ASP A 237 -12.49 -1.73 10.85
N LEU A 238 -13.42 -2.57 11.31
CA LEU A 238 -14.33 -3.33 10.43
C LEU A 238 -15.25 -2.42 9.62
N GLU A 239 -15.69 -1.28 10.18
CA GLU A 239 -16.51 -0.31 9.45
C GLU A 239 -15.76 0.25 8.24
N THR A 240 -14.53 0.68 8.44
CA THR A 240 -13.67 1.16 7.34
C THR A 240 -13.39 0.05 6.32
N GLU A 241 -13.09 -1.18 6.76
CA GLU A 241 -12.83 -2.30 5.86
C GLU A 241 -14.08 -2.67 5.03
N GLU A 242 -15.27 -2.65 5.63
CA GLU A 242 -16.53 -2.91 4.93
C GLU A 242 -16.83 -1.83 3.89
N ARG A 243 -16.62 -0.57 4.22
CA ARG A 243 -16.73 0.53 3.24
C ARG A 243 -15.75 0.39 2.07
N LEU A 244 -14.61 -0.27 2.29
CA LEU A 244 -13.67 -0.64 1.24
C LEU A 244 -14.09 -1.92 0.50
N GLY A 245 -15.21 -2.53 0.84
CA GLY A 245 -15.75 -3.75 0.25
C GLY A 245 -15.04 -5.03 0.70
N PHE A 246 -14.38 -5.00 1.86
CA PHE A 246 -13.77 -6.18 2.47
C PHE A 246 -14.64 -6.68 3.63
N ARG A 247 -14.99 -7.98 3.61
CA ARG A 247 -15.76 -8.64 4.66
C ARG A 247 -14.97 -9.80 5.24
N TYR A 248 -15.05 -9.96 6.55
CA TYR A 248 -14.25 -10.93 7.33
C TYR A 248 -15.16 -11.83 8.20
N ASP A 249 -16.26 -12.31 7.60
CA ASP A 249 -17.20 -13.23 8.24
C ASP A 249 -16.59 -14.60 8.46
#